data_a2a136e7935ac97e83f1e6e95e0aaf59
#
_entry.id   a2a136e7935ac97e83f1e6e95e0aaf59
#
_cell.length_a   1.000
_cell.length_b   1.000
_cell.length_c   1.000
_cell.angle_alpha   90.00
_cell.angle_beta   90.00
_cell.angle_gamma   90.00
#
_symmetry.space_group_name_H-M   'P 1'
#
loop_
_entity.id
_entity.type
_entity.pdbx_description
1 polymer ?
#
loop_
_entity_poly.entity_id
_entity_poly.type
_entity_poly.pdbx_seq_one_letter_code
_entity_poly.pdbx_strand_id
1 'polypeptide(L)'
;MMDCISRYRDSGACVFAEKYFYAGNVAVVANQTSLVGYTHLVDTLLSQGVRVTKIFCPEHGFRGTAAAGAKVDNSTDHKTGLPIISLYGKNKKPTAKQMEDVDVVLFDLQDVGCRFYTYLSTLHYVMEACAERDIPLVVLDRPNPNGHYIDGPVLDTAHYRSFVGMHPVPIVYGMTIGEYACMINGEHWLSGGKECNLTVVPMQGYRRDSVGYELPVPPSPNLRNAHAIALYPSLCLFEGTNCGVGRGTPWPFEIVTYKADTLNLRSAVCPDNAINLSYLLRMFSRVPKGKFFLKNNFFEKLAGTSQLRKQIEQGLTEEEIRATWQPALNRFKTLRRCYLIYPDTQTNVKR
;
A
#
# COMPACT_ATOMS: atom_id res chain seq x y z
N MET A 1 1.91 7.25 -22.74
CA MET A 1 1.40 8.48 -22.09
C MET A 1 -0.14 8.59 -22.14
N MET A 2 -0.79 8.41 -23.30
CA MET A 2 -2.27 8.42 -23.39
C MET A 2 -2.97 7.34 -22.53
N ASP A 3 -2.41 6.14 -22.45
CA ASP A 3 -3.01 5.00 -21.73
C ASP A 3 -2.99 5.17 -20.19
N CYS A 4 -1.98 5.87 -19.65
CA CYS A 4 -1.88 6.19 -18.22
C CYS A 4 -2.91 7.27 -17.81
N ILE A 5 -3.12 8.26 -18.68
CA ILE A 5 -4.07 9.36 -18.42
C ILE A 5 -5.52 8.85 -18.46
N SER A 6 -5.85 7.92 -19.40
CA SER A 6 -7.21 7.36 -19.48
C SER A 6 -7.53 6.56 -18.20
N ARG A 7 -6.63 5.70 -17.75
CA ARG A 7 -6.81 4.89 -16.52
C ARG A 7 -6.97 5.73 -15.26
N TYR A 8 -6.31 6.87 -15.22
CA TYR A 8 -6.42 7.77 -14.06
C TYR A 8 -7.75 8.53 -14.04
N ARG A 9 -8.33 8.82 -15.20
CA ARG A 9 -9.70 9.35 -15.32
C ARG A 9 -10.76 8.36 -14.88
N ASP A 10 -10.45 7.06 -14.90
CA ASP A 10 -11.36 5.98 -14.52
C ASP A 10 -11.24 5.59 -13.03
N SER A 11 -10.45 6.32 -12.23
CA SER A 11 -10.32 6.07 -10.79
C SER A 11 -11.66 6.24 -10.06
N GLY A 12 -11.83 5.57 -8.93
CA GLY A 12 -13.01 5.72 -8.08
C GLY A 12 -13.27 7.17 -7.68
N ALA A 13 -12.21 8.00 -7.54
CA ALA A 13 -12.34 9.43 -7.27
C ALA A 13 -13.02 10.19 -8.42
N CYS A 14 -12.69 9.88 -9.67
CA CYS A 14 -13.35 10.47 -10.83
C CYS A 14 -14.81 10.03 -10.92
N VAL A 15 -15.09 8.74 -10.75
CA VAL A 15 -16.47 8.20 -10.75
C VAL A 15 -17.29 8.82 -9.63
N PHE A 16 -16.70 9.01 -8.45
CA PHE A 16 -17.37 9.64 -7.32
C PHE A 16 -17.72 11.10 -7.61
N ALA A 17 -16.76 11.88 -8.07
CA ALA A 17 -16.95 13.30 -8.35
C ALA A 17 -18.02 13.56 -9.44
N GLU A 18 -18.21 12.64 -10.39
CA GLU A 18 -19.22 12.74 -11.43
C GLU A 18 -20.62 12.32 -10.99
N LYS A 19 -20.74 11.37 -10.05
CA LYS A 19 -22.02 10.68 -9.79
C LYS A 19 -22.59 10.89 -8.39
N TYR A 20 -21.78 11.29 -7.42
CA TYR A 20 -22.21 11.33 -6.04
C TYR A 20 -22.17 12.74 -5.47
N PHE A 21 -23.29 13.17 -4.90
CA PHE A 21 -23.39 14.37 -4.07
C PHE A 21 -23.67 13.95 -2.63
N TYR A 22 -22.92 14.45 -1.68
CA TYR A 22 -23.13 14.17 -0.27
C TYR A 22 -23.44 15.44 0.51
N ALA A 23 -24.62 15.46 1.18
CA ALA A 23 -25.17 16.62 1.89
C ALA A 23 -24.84 16.57 3.40
N GLY A 24 -23.59 16.36 3.78
CA GLY A 24 -23.16 16.29 5.18
C GLY A 24 -21.73 16.77 5.35
N ASN A 25 -21.23 16.65 6.57
CA ASN A 25 -19.85 16.95 6.91
C ASN A 25 -18.93 15.81 6.45
N VAL A 26 -18.04 16.09 5.51
CA VAL A 26 -17.13 15.12 4.92
C VAL A 26 -15.74 15.26 5.51
N ALA A 27 -15.17 14.17 6.01
CA ALA A 27 -13.73 14.07 6.24
C ALA A 27 -13.07 13.29 5.10
N VAL A 28 -11.88 13.69 4.68
CA VAL A 28 -11.18 13.06 3.54
C VAL A 28 -9.84 12.52 4.00
N VAL A 29 -9.60 11.22 3.80
CA VAL A 29 -8.27 10.61 3.94
C VAL A 29 -7.57 10.74 2.60
N ALA A 30 -6.58 11.62 2.52
CA ALA A 30 -5.98 12.01 1.24
C ALA A 30 -4.50 12.38 1.36
N ASN A 31 -3.80 12.31 0.23
CA ASN A 31 -2.45 12.83 0.05
C ASN A 31 -2.27 13.39 -1.39
N GLN A 32 -1.02 13.62 -1.82
CA GLN A 32 -0.71 14.16 -3.14
C GLN A 32 -1.23 13.30 -4.31
N THR A 33 -1.55 12.04 -4.08
CA THR A 33 -2.05 11.13 -5.13
C THR A 33 -3.56 11.22 -5.32
N SER A 34 -4.26 11.90 -4.41
CA SER A 34 -5.72 12.01 -4.40
C SER A 34 -6.19 13.02 -5.44
N LEU A 35 -6.17 12.62 -6.71
CA LEU A 35 -6.50 13.47 -7.85
C LEU A 35 -7.77 13.02 -8.58
N VAL A 36 -8.54 13.98 -9.06
CA VAL A 36 -9.61 13.86 -10.05
C VAL A 36 -9.11 14.54 -11.32
N GLY A 37 -8.71 13.76 -12.31
CA GLY A 37 -7.95 14.28 -13.45
C GLY A 37 -6.63 14.92 -12.97
N TYR A 38 -6.52 16.24 -13.11
CA TYR A 38 -5.34 17.02 -12.67
C TYR A 38 -5.58 17.84 -11.39
N THR A 39 -6.80 17.79 -10.85
CA THR A 39 -7.18 18.57 -9.67
C THR A 39 -7.22 17.69 -8.43
N HIS A 40 -6.74 18.22 -7.31
CA HIS A 40 -6.80 17.47 -6.05
C HIS A 40 -8.26 17.23 -5.64
N LEU A 41 -8.57 16.01 -5.16
CA LEU A 41 -9.93 15.61 -4.77
C LEU A 41 -10.60 16.63 -3.83
N VAL A 42 -9.87 17.09 -2.79
CA VAL A 42 -10.40 18.08 -1.84
C VAL A 42 -10.82 19.38 -2.55
N ASP A 43 -10.01 19.86 -3.49
CA ASP A 43 -10.33 21.07 -4.27
C ASP A 43 -11.56 20.85 -5.15
N THR A 44 -11.67 19.66 -5.76
CA THR A 44 -12.84 19.27 -6.59
C THR A 44 -14.11 19.24 -5.75
N LEU A 45 -14.07 18.57 -4.58
CA LEU A 45 -15.22 18.48 -3.67
C LEU A 45 -15.70 19.86 -3.21
N LEU A 46 -14.78 20.72 -2.79
CA LEU A 46 -15.09 22.09 -2.39
C LEU A 46 -15.71 22.91 -3.54
N SER A 47 -15.20 22.78 -4.77
CA SER A 47 -15.74 23.47 -5.95
C SER A 47 -17.16 23.00 -6.31
N GLN A 48 -17.52 21.77 -5.93
CA GLN A 48 -18.85 21.20 -6.10
C GLN A 48 -19.80 21.52 -4.93
N GLY A 49 -19.35 22.30 -3.93
CA GLY A 49 -20.15 22.67 -2.77
C GLY A 49 -20.23 21.61 -1.69
N VAL A 50 -19.40 20.55 -1.74
CA VAL A 50 -19.31 19.54 -0.67
C VAL A 50 -18.66 20.15 0.56
N ARG A 51 -19.29 19.96 1.71
CA ARG A 51 -18.77 20.47 3.01
C ARG A 51 -17.65 19.59 3.55
N VAL A 52 -16.45 19.78 3.04
CA VAL A 52 -15.26 19.14 3.61
C VAL A 52 -14.87 19.87 4.89
N THR A 53 -14.76 19.16 6.01
CA THR A 53 -14.48 19.76 7.34
C THR A 53 -13.06 19.53 7.81
N LYS A 54 -12.43 18.43 7.40
CA LYS A 54 -11.06 18.07 7.80
C LYS A 54 -10.42 17.08 6.84
N ILE A 55 -9.10 17.04 6.86
CA ILE A 55 -8.28 16.13 6.08
C ILE A 55 -7.48 15.25 7.05
N PHE A 56 -7.54 13.95 6.85
CA PHE A 56 -6.63 12.99 7.46
C PHE A 56 -5.52 12.65 6.46
N CYS A 57 -4.26 12.75 6.85
CA CYS A 57 -3.15 12.42 5.96
C CYS A 57 -2.31 11.26 6.50
N PRO A 58 -1.87 10.34 5.62
CA PRO A 58 -1.01 9.22 5.99
C PRO A 58 0.46 9.67 6.12
N GLU A 59 1.36 8.68 6.19
CA GLU A 59 2.79 8.89 5.99
C GLU A 59 3.06 9.77 4.74
N HIS A 60 4.09 10.59 4.76
CA HIS A 60 4.46 11.62 3.77
C HIS A 60 3.59 12.88 3.76
N GLY A 61 2.51 12.94 4.55
CA GLY A 61 1.67 14.14 4.70
C GLY A 61 0.72 14.39 3.52
N PHE A 62 -0.06 15.46 3.63
CA PHE A 62 -1.13 15.76 2.68
C PHE A 62 -0.61 16.15 1.28
N ARG A 63 0.49 16.91 1.20
CA ARG A 63 1.09 17.33 -0.09
C ARG A 63 2.31 16.47 -0.49
N GLY A 64 2.58 15.37 0.24
CA GLY A 64 3.60 14.38 -0.13
C GLY A 64 5.05 14.85 -0.03
N THR A 65 5.33 15.88 0.75
CA THR A 65 6.67 16.48 0.85
C THR A 65 7.54 15.88 1.97
N ALA A 66 6.94 15.16 2.92
CA ALA A 66 7.68 14.56 4.03
C ALA A 66 8.44 13.30 3.62
N ALA A 67 9.71 13.18 4.04
CA ALA A 67 10.51 11.97 3.84
C ALA A 67 9.89 10.76 4.56
N ALA A 68 10.21 9.54 4.09
CA ALA A 68 9.77 8.31 4.74
C ALA A 68 10.23 8.27 6.21
N GLY A 69 9.31 7.94 7.13
CA GLY A 69 9.57 7.94 8.57
C GLY A 69 9.65 9.33 9.21
N ALA A 70 9.56 10.43 8.44
CA ALA A 70 9.54 11.76 9.01
C ALA A 70 8.26 12.02 9.81
N LYS A 71 8.38 12.79 10.87
CA LYS A 71 7.23 13.20 11.68
C LYS A 71 6.33 14.11 10.83
N VAL A 72 5.06 13.75 10.75
CA VAL A 72 4.01 14.55 10.11
C VAL A 72 3.13 15.10 11.23
N ASP A 73 3.24 16.39 11.51
CA ASP A 73 2.42 17.05 12.52
C ASP A 73 1.08 17.52 11.94
N ASN A 74 0.11 17.77 12.82
CA ASN A 74 -1.13 18.43 12.45
C ASN A 74 -0.84 19.84 11.95
N SER A 75 -1.56 20.28 10.94
CA SER A 75 -1.37 21.57 10.30
C SER A 75 -2.67 22.07 9.68
N THR A 76 -2.61 23.16 8.95
CA THR A 76 -3.72 23.69 8.14
C THR A 76 -3.28 23.73 6.69
N ASP A 77 -4.14 23.30 5.79
CA ASP A 77 -3.88 23.43 4.34
C ASP A 77 -3.98 24.92 3.95
N HIS A 78 -2.88 25.48 3.50
CA HIS A 78 -2.81 26.92 3.17
C HIS A 78 -3.76 27.34 2.04
N LYS A 79 -4.11 26.41 1.16
CA LYS A 79 -4.99 26.68 0.02
C LYS A 79 -6.46 26.74 0.41
N THR A 80 -6.89 25.83 1.27
CA THR A 80 -8.32 25.65 1.59
C THR A 80 -8.70 26.10 3.00
N GLY A 81 -7.71 26.33 3.87
CA GLY A 81 -7.93 26.63 5.29
C GLY A 81 -8.37 25.42 6.12
N LEU A 82 -8.45 24.23 5.53
CA LEU A 82 -8.91 23.03 6.23
C LEU A 82 -7.85 22.48 7.20
N PRO A 83 -8.26 21.98 8.37
CA PRO A 83 -7.36 21.31 9.30
C PRO A 83 -6.87 19.99 8.70
N ILE A 84 -5.56 19.75 8.76
CA ILE A 84 -4.89 18.51 8.39
C ILE A 84 -4.49 17.77 9.67
N ILE A 85 -4.94 16.54 9.81
CA ILE A 85 -4.69 15.65 10.93
C ILE A 85 -3.81 14.50 10.46
N SER A 86 -2.63 14.36 11.07
CA SER A 86 -1.72 13.27 10.73
C SER A 86 -2.18 11.94 11.33
N LEU A 87 -2.21 10.91 10.49
CA LEU A 87 -2.41 9.49 10.87
C LEU A 87 -1.09 8.71 10.82
N TYR A 88 0.02 9.37 11.17
CA TYR A 88 1.33 8.74 11.20
C TYR A 88 2.07 9.00 12.53
N GLY A 89 2.99 8.11 12.88
CA GLY A 89 3.74 8.21 14.13
C GLY A 89 2.93 7.76 15.34
N LYS A 90 2.62 8.68 16.25
CA LYS A 90 1.90 8.38 17.51
C LYS A 90 0.39 8.22 17.30
N ASN A 91 -0.19 9.00 16.39
CA ASN A 91 -1.62 9.02 16.09
C ASN A 91 -1.88 8.28 14.76
N LYS A 92 -2.05 6.96 14.82
CA LYS A 92 -2.28 6.13 13.63
C LYS A 92 -3.75 5.93 13.30
N LYS A 93 -4.62 6.09 14.31
CA LYS A 93 -6.07 5.90 14.22
C LYS A 93 -6.76 7.23 14.56
N PRO A 94 -7.73 7.68 13.75
CA PRO A 94 -8.54 8.83 14.12
C PRO A 94 -9.16 8.65 15.50
N THR A 95 -8.96 9.63 16.38
CA THR A 95 -9.56 9.60 17.72
C THR A 95 -11.03 9.98 17.68
N ALA A 96 -11.79 9.62 18.73
CA ALA A 96 -13.20 9.98 18.86
C ALA A 96 -13.42 11.49 18.67
N LYS A 97 -12.58 12.34 19.27
CA LYS A 97 -12.62 13.79 19.10
C LYS A 97 -12.36 14.26 17.67
N GLN A 98 -11.45 13.59 16.96
CA GLN A 98 -11.15 13.94 15.57
C GLN A 98 -12.28 13.52 14.61
N MET A 99 -13.12 12.60 15.02
CA MET A 99 -14.30 12.13 14.26
C MET A 99 -15.61 12.82 14.67
N GLU A 100 -15.57 13.78 15.62
CA GLU A 100 -16.72 14.62 15.91
C GLU A 100 -17.12 15.42 14.68
N ASP A 101 -18.41 15.64 14.49
CA ASP A 101 -19.01 16.37 13.35
C ASP A 101 -18.65 15.80 11.96
N VAL A 102 -18.36 14.49 11.87
CA VAL A 102 -18.13 13.79 10.59
C VAL A 102 -19.31 12.89 10.31
N ASP A 103 -19.98 13.12 9.18
CA ASP A 103 -21.11 12.30 8.72
C ASP A 103 -20.66 11.18 7.77
N VAL A 104 -19.53 11.37 7.07
CA VAL A 104 -18.93 10.37 6.18
C VAL A 104 -17.42 10.59 6.06
N VAL A 105 -16.68 9.50 5.87
CA VAL A 105 -15.26 9.53 5.54
C VAL A 105 -15.06 9.06 4.11
N LEU A 106 -14.35 9.86 3.30
CA LEU A 106 -13.85 9.45 1.99
C LEU A 106 -12.40 9.01 2.15
N PHE A 107 -12.04 7.85 1.61
CA PHE A 107 -10.68 7.34 1.60
C PHE A 107 -10.14 7.28 0.17
N ASP A 108 -9.10 8.03 -0.11
CA ASP A 108 -8.52 8.17 -1.45
C ASP A 108 -6.99 8.21 -1.40
N LEU A 109 -6.35 7.04 -1.38
CA LEU A 109 -4.90 6.88 -1.36
C LEU A 109 -4.45 5.89 -2.43
N GLN A 110 -3.35 6.20 -3.12
CA GLN A 110 -2.71 5.31 -4.08
C GLN A 110 -1.81 4.29 -3.38
N ASP A 111 -2.25 3.05 -3.28
CA ASP A 111 -1.44 1.92 -2.83
C ASP A 111 -0.55 1.37 -3.96
N VAL A 112 0.45 0.56 -3.60
CA VAL A 112 1.40 -0.05 -4.56
C VAL A 112 1.35 -1.57 -4.59
N GLY A 113 0.37 -2.20 -3.93
CA GLY A 113 0.15 -3.65 -3.95
C GLY A 113 1.10 -4.46 -3.08
N CYS A 114 1.74 -3.83 -2.11
CA CYS A 114 2.69 -4.50 -1.20
C CYS A 114 2.24 -4.36 0.25
N ARG A 115 2.18 -5.47 0.98
CA ARG A 115 1.72 -5.52 2.38
C ARG A 115 2.41 -4.53 3.30
N PHE A 116 3.70 -4.31 3.13
CA PHE A 116 4.48 -3.41 3.99
C PHE A 116 4.35 -1.93 3.61
N TYR A 117 3.66 -1.60 2.51
CA TYR A 117 3.30 -0.22 2.20
C TYR A 117 2.17 0.24 3.13
N THR A 118 2.42 1.29 3.92
CA THR A 118 1.66 1.56 5.14
C THR A 118 0.22 2.02 4.95
N TYR A 119 -0.22 2.28 3.72
CA TYR A 119 -1.58 2.76 3.46
C TYR A 119 -2.67 1.71 3.74
N LEU A 120 -2.35 0.41 3.67
CA LEU A 120 -3.25 -0.65 4.13
C LEU A 120 -3.48 -0.58 5.65
N SER A 121 -2.45 -0.25 6.40
CA SER A 121 -2.57 -0.08 7.85
C SER A 121 -3.32 1.21 8.21
N THR A 122 -3.14 2.27 7.42
CA THR A 122 -3.95 3.49 7.54
C THR A 122 -5.42 3.18 7.24
N LEU A 123 -5.72 2.44 6.17
CA LEU A 123 -7.08 1.98 5.84
C LEU A 123 -7.72 1.21 7.01
N HIS A 124 -7.00 0.22 7.56
CA HIS A 124 -7.47 -0.57 8.71
C HIS A 124 -7.87 0.33 9.88
N TYR A 125 -7.03 1.26 10.28
CA TYR A 125 -7.32 2.14 11.42
C TYR A 125 -8.43 3.15 11.14
N VAL A 126 -8.59 3.60 9.90
CA VAL A 126 -9.72 4.44 9.50
C VAL A 126 -11.02 3.64 9.51
N MET A 127 -11.03 2.43 8.96
CA MET A 127 -12.18 1.52 9.02
C MET A 127 -12.61 1.24 10.47
N GLU A 128 -11.63 0.98 11.34
CA GLU A 128 -11.86 0.72 12.76
C GLU A 128 -12.48 1.94 13.47
N ALA A 129 -11.95 3.16 13.20
CA ALA A 129 -12.50 4.39 13.76
C ALA A 129 -13.93 4.69 13.27
N CYS A 130 -14.23 4.40 12.00
CA CYS A 130 -15.55 4.52 11.41
C CYS A 130 -16.52 3.50 12.02
N ALA A 131 -16.11 2.23 12.14
CA ALA A 131 -16.93 1.16 12.73
C ALA A 131 -17.26 1.40 14.22
N GLU A 132 -16.35 2.03 14.96
CA GLU A 132 -16.58 2.35 16.38
C GLU A 132 -17.62 3.45 16.59
N ARG A 133 -17.92 4.24 15.57
CA ARG A 133 -18.81 5.41 15.63
C ARG A 133 -20.01 5.33 14.67
N ASP A 134 -20.15 4.22 13.98
CA ASP A 134 -21.18 4.00 12.96
C ASP A 134 -21.15 5.09 11.84
N ILE A 135 -19.95 5.56 11.50
CA ILE A 135 -19.75 6.54 10.43
C ILE A 135 -19.47 5.78 9.13
N PRO A 136 -20.22 6.06 8.03
CA PRO A 136 -19.96 5.47 6.74
C PRO A 136 -18.55 5.79 6.21
N LEU A 137 -17.89 4.79 5.64
CA LEU A 137 -16.63 4.93 4.93
C LEU A 137 -16.84 4.64 3.45
N VAL A 138 -16.43 5.58 2.59
CA VAL A 138 -16.43 5.42 1.14
C VAL A 138 -15.00 5.34 0.66
N VAL A 139 -14.58 4.19 0.12
CA VAL A 139 -13.26 3.98 -0.48
C VAL A 139 -13.36 4.27 -1.97
N LEU A 140 -12.60 5.25 -2.42
CA LEU A 140 -12.47 5.61 -3.84
C LEU A 140 -11.33 4.78 -4.42
N ASP A 141 -11.68 3.71 -5.15
CA ASP A 141 -10.70 2.69 -5.53
C ASP A 141 -9.69 3.22 -6.56
N ARG A 142 -8.46 2.68 -6.48
CA ARG A 142 -7.33 3.07 -7.34
C ARG A 142 -6.61 1.85 -7.90
N PRO A 143 -5.98 2.00 -9.08
CA PRO A 143 -5.26 0.89 -9.71
C PRO A 143 -4.11 0.40 -8.84
N ASN A 144 -3.95 -0.92 -8.76
CA ASN A 144 -2.80 -1.53 -8.12
C ASN A 144 -1.71 -1.82 -9.17
N PRO A 145 -0.54 -1.14 -9.14
CA PRO A 145 0.53 -1.36 -10.12
C PRO A 145 1.17 -2.75 -10.04
N ASN A 146 1.09 -3.43 -8.87
CA ASN A 146 1.52 -4.81 -8.67
C ASN A 146 0.30 -5.77 -8.55
N GLY A 147 -0.87 -5.40 -9.09
CA GLY A 147 -2.10 -6.19 -8.98
C GLY A 147 -2.13 -7.46 -9.81
N HIS A 148 -1.21 -7.61 -10.76
CA HIS A 148 -1.16 -8.70 -11.74
C HIS A 148 -0.63 -10.02 -11.18
N TYR A 149 -0.05 -10.05 -9.97
CA TYR A 149 0.47 -11.28 -9.36
C TYR A 149 0.26 -11.32 -7.84
N ILE A 150 0.50 -12.51 -7.27
CA ILE A 150 0.39 -12.78 -5.83
C ILE A 150 1.60 -13.61 -5.44
N ASP A 151 2.42 -13.12 -4.49
CA ASP A 151 3.64 -13.81 -4.10
C ASP A 151 4.16 -13.41 -2.72
N GLY A 152 5.07 -14.25 -2.20
CA GLY A 152 5.75 -14.07 -0.93
C GLY A 152 5.06 -14.74 0.25
N PRO A 153 5.74 -14.81 1.40
CA PRO A 153 5.19 -15.42 2.59
C PRO A 153 3.98 -14.64 3.13
N VAL A 154 2.97 -15.39 3.56
CA VAL A 154 1.80 -14.84 4.27
C VAL A 154 2.22 -14.42 5.67
N LEU A 155 1.75 -13.26 6.13
CA LEU A 155 2.06 -12.73 7.45
C LEU A 155 1.53 -13.63 8.56
N ASP A 156 2.41 -14.03 9.47
CA ASP A 156 2.05 -14.58 10.77
C ASP A 156 1.66 -13.43 11.71
N THR A 157 0.36 -13.16 11.79
CA THR A 157 -0.20 -12.06 12.57
C THR A 157 -0.06 -12.23 14.07
N ALA A 158 0.13 -13.46 14.57
CA ALA A 158 0.32 -13.71 15.99
C ALA A 158 1.69 -13.19 16.49
N HIS A 159 2.72 -13.18 15.61
CA HIS A 159 4.08 -12.83 16.01
C HIS A 159 4.61 -11.55 15.36
N TYR A 160 4.16 -11.20 14.14
CA TYR A 160 4.77 -10.14 13.34
C TYR A 160 3.82 -9.02 12.93
N ARG A 161 2.59 -9.00 13.47
CA ARG A 161 1.66 -7.90 13.23
C ARG A 161 2.27 -6.56 13.64
N SER A 162 2.25 -5.61 12.71
CA SER A 162 2.83 -4.27 12.90
C SER A 162 2.23 -3.28 11.89
N PHE A 163 2.67 -2.02 11.94
CA PHE A 163 2.21 -1.01 10.96
C PHE A 163 2.67 -1.30 9.52
N VAL A 164 3.69 -2.14 9.32
CA VAL A 164 4.12 -2.64 8.01
C VAL A 164 3.50 -3.99 7.64
N GLY A 165 2.47 -4.42 8.35
CA GLY A 165 1.74 -5.67 8.09
C GLY A 165 0.67 -5.94 9.16
N MET A 166 -0.59 -5.74 8.82
CA MET A 166 -1.71 -5.86 9.75
C MET A 166 -2.44 -7.21 9.64
N HIS A 167 -2.52 -7.79 8.44
CA HIS A 167 -3.42 -8.89 8.12
C HIS A 167 -2.67 -10.09 7.54
N PRO A 168 -3.23 -11.31 7.63
CA PRO A 168 -2.60 -12.55 7.17
C PRO A 168 -2.64 -12.67 5.63
N VAL A 169 -1.95 -11.75 4.95
CA VAL A 169 -1.83 -11.70 3.49
C VAL A 169 -0.37 -11.83 3.06
N PRO A 170 -0.08 -12.26 1.82
CA PRO A 170 1.28 -12.33 1.30
C PRO A 170 1.88 -10.94 1.08
N ILE A 171 3.17 -10.87 0.78
CA ILE A 171 3.87 -9.61 0.48
C ILE A 171 3.18 -8.89 -0.69
N VAL A 172 2.95 -9.58 -1.80
CA VAL A 172 2.16 -9.08 -2.93
C VAL A 172 0.82 -9.80 -2.93
N TYR A 173 -0.25 -9.06 -2.70
CA TYR A 173 -1.58 -9.63 -2.43
C TYR A 173 -2.53 -9.59 -3.64
N GLY A 174 -2.18 -8.87 -4.71
CA GLY A 174 -2.90 -8.90 -5.99
C GLY A 174 -4.34 -8.36 -5.94
N MET A 175 -4.63 -7.39 -5.08
CA MET A 175 -5.95 -6.75 -4.94
C MET A 175 -5.80 -5.23 -5.02
N THR A 176 -6.88 -4.53 -5.40
CA THR A 176 -6.95 -3.07 -5.21
C THR A 176 -7.19 -2.73 -3.75
N ILE A 177 -7.02 -1.46 -3.39
CA ILE A 177 -7.27 -1.01 -2.00
C ILE A 177 -8.75 -1.15 -1.63
N GLY A 178 -9.66 -0.97 -2.59
CA GLY A 178 -11.10 -1.18 -2.38
C GLY A 178 -11.45 -2.65 -2.14
N GLU A 179 -10.90 -3.57 -2.95
CA GLU A 179 -11.04 -5.01 -2.74
C GLU A 179 -10.46 -5.45 -1.39
N TYR A 180 -9.34 -4.84 -1.00
CA TYR A 180 -8.71 -5.13 0.30
C TYR A 180 -9.58 -4.63 1.46
N ALA A 181 -10.25 -3.49 1.33
CA ALA A 181 -11.23 -3.00 2.31
C ALA A 181 -12.39 -3.99 2.48
N CYS A 182 -12.93 -4.52 1.38
CA CYS A 182 -13.95 -5.58 1.42
C CYS A 182 -13.47 -6.82 2.18
N MET A 183 -12.19 -7.23 1.96
CA MET A 183 -11.60 -8.36 2.68
C MET A 183 -11.43 -8.08 4.18
N ILE A 184 -11.00 -6.89 4.59
CA ILE A 184 -10.91 -6.51 6.01
C ILE A 184 -12.26 -6.71 6.71
N ASN A 185 -13.35 -6.24 6.08
CA ASN A 185 -14.71 -6.38 6.60
C ASN A 185 -15.16 -7.84 6.62
N GLY A 186 -15.08 -8.52 5.48
CA GLY A 186 -15.61 -9.87 5.32
C GLY A 186 -14.87 -10.93 6.15
N GLU A 187 -13.59 -10.70 6.45
CA GLU A 187 -12.80 -11.57 7.34
C GLU A 187 -12.85 -11.11 8.82
N HIS A 188 -13.66 -10.10 9.15
CA HIS A 188 -13.82 -9.55 10.50
C HIS A 188 -12.49 -9.17 11.18
N TRP A 189 -11.56 -8.57 10.41
CA TRP A 189 -10.22 -8.25 10.92
C TRP A 189 -10.14 -6.99 11.77
N LEU A 190 -11.23 -6.22 11.88
CA LEU A 190 -11.31 -5.08 12.78
C LEU A 190 -11.40 -5.56 14.24
N SER A 191 -10.99 -4.69 15.16
CA SER A 191 -10.99 -5.00 16.60
C SER A 191 -12.39 -5.41 17.09
N GLY A 192 -12.45 -6.53 17.81
CA GLY A 192 -13.69 -7.09 18.29
C GLY A 192 -14.58 -7.70 17.20
N GLY A 193 -14.07 -7.94 16.00
CA GLY A 193 -14.83 -8.47 14.87
C GLY A 193 -15.91 -7.52 14.33
N LYS A 194 -15.76 -6.21 14.59
CA LYS A 194 -16.69 -5.19 14.08
C LYS A 194 -16.65 -5.12 12.56
N GLU A 195 -17.76 -4.67 11.98
CA GLU A 195 -17.86 -4.34 10.57
C GLU A 195 -17.98 -2.84 10.39
N CYS A 196 -17.29 -2.31 9.38
CA CYS A 196 -17.40 -0.92 8.95
C CYS A 196 -18.56 -0.79 7.94
N ASN A 197 -19.38 0.25 8.06
CA ASN A 197 -20.34 0.61 7.02
C ASN A 197 -19.56 1.10 5.78
N LEU A 198 -19.18 0.15 4.92
CA LEU A 198 -18.23 0.33 3.82
C LEU A 198 -18.94 0.41 2.48
N THR A 199 -18.62 1.44 1.71
CA THR A 199 -18.93 1.51 0.29
C THR A 199 -17.63 1.63 -0.51
N VAL A 200 -17.45 0.83 -1.55
CA VAL A 200 -16.34 0.97 -2.50
C VAL A 200 -16.87 1.56 -3.79
N VAL A 201 -16.32 2.68 -4.23
CA VAL A 201 -16.58 3.25 -5.55
C VAL A 201 -15.55 2.66 -6.53
N PRO A 202 -15.99 1.77 -7.42
CA PRO A 202 -15.07 1.07 -8.30
C PRO A 202 -14.55 1.97 -9.41
N MET A 203 -13.38 1.63 -9.92
CA MET A 203 -12.83 2.20 -11.15
C MET A 203 -13.63 1.71 -12.36
N GLN A 204 -13.65 2.53 -13.41
CA GLN A 204 -14.14 2.10 -14.72
C GLN A 204 -12.97 1.61 -15.59
N GLY A 205 -13.18 0.53 -16.33
CA GLY A 205 -12.18 0.03 -17.29
C GLY A 205 -10.91 -0.57 -16.70
N TYR A 206 -10.79 -0.71 -15.38
CA TYR A 206 -9.59 -1.27 -14.76
C TYR A 206 -9.36 -2.73 -15.14
N ARG A 207 -8.13 -3.02 -15.56
CA ARG A 207 -7.64 -4.37 -15.85
C ARG A 207 -6.48 -4.71 -14.95
N ARG A 208 -6.58 -5.82 -14.27
CA ARG A 208 -5.57 -6.31 -13.30
C ARG A 208 -4.25 -6.72 -13.98
N ASP A 209 -4.30 -7.16 -15.23
CA ASP A 209 -3.16 -7.62 -16.02
C ASP A 209 -2.29 -6.49 -16.60
N SER A 210 -2.59 -5.26 -16.25
CA SER A 210 -1.81 -4.11 -16.70
C SER A 210 -0.51 -3.99 -15.89
N VAL A 211 0.61 -4.15 -16.56
CA VAL A 211 1.96 -4.11 -15.98
C VAL A 211 2.69 -2.84 -16.41
N GLY A 212 3.50 -2.28 -15.52
CA GLY A 212 4.50 -1.26 -15.86
C GLY A 212 3.93 0.11 -16.27
N TYR A 213 2.70 0.45 -15.88
CA TYR A 213 2.17 1.79 -16.15
C TYR A 213 2.69 2.83 -15.14
N GLU A 214 3.01 4.01 -15.63
CA GLU A 214 3.41 5.12 -14.78
C GLU A 214 2.19 5.70 -14.04
N LEU A 215 2.33 5.88 -12.73
CA LEU A 215 1.37 6.66 -11.95
C LEU A 215 1.57 8.16 -12.26
N PRO A 216 0.50 8.95 -12.38
CA PRO A 216 0.61 10.38 -12.68
C PRO A 216 1.36 11.16 -11.61
N VAL A 217 1.30 10.69 -10.36
CA VAL A 217 2.03 11.24 -9.23
C VAL A 217 2.71 10.11 -8.47
N PRO A 218 3.99 10.23 -8.12
CA PRO A 218 4.68 9.26 -7.28
C PRO A 218 3.93 9.02 -5.96
N PRO A 219 3.67 7.74 -5.59
CA PRO A 219 2.94 7.41 -4.37
C PRO A 219 3.75 7.73 -3.11
N SER A 220 5.07 7.79 -3.23
CA SER A 220 5.98 8.25 -2.18
C SER A 220 7.23 8.91 -2.79
N PRO A 221 7.99 9.71 -2.01
CA PRO A 221 9.21 10.35 -2.49
C PRO A 221 10.29 9.37 -2.97
N ASN A 222 10.21 8.11 -2.55
CA ASN A 222 11.17 7.06 -2.91
C ASN A 222 10.65 6.03 -3.93
N LEU A 223 9.40 6.12 -4.37
CA LEU A 223 8.83 5.30 -5.45
C LEU A 223 8.46 6.22 -6.62
N ARG A 224 9.47 6.67 -7.36
CA ARG A 224 9.36 7.79 -8.28
C ARG A 224 8.84 7.45 -9.67
N ASN A 225 8.91 6.16 -10.05
CA ASN A 225 8.55 5.67 -11.39
C ASN A 225 8.03 4.24 -11.31
N ALA A 226 7.45 3.73 -12.40
CA ALA A 226 6.90 2.38 -12.47
C ALA A 226 7.97 1.30 -12.21
N HIS A 227 9.22 1.53 -12.61
CA HIS A 227 10.31 0.58 -12.41
C HIS A 227 10.65 0.39 -10.93
N ALA A 228 10.81 1.49 -10.17
CA ALA A 228 11.01 1.44 -8.72
C ALA A 228 9.84 0.76 -8.00
N ILE A 229 8.60 1.02 -8.43
CA ILE A 229 7.39 0.40 -7.89
C ILE A 229 7.39 -1.12 -8.18
N ALA A 230 7.78 -1.56 -9.35
CA ALA A 230 7.86 -2.97 -9.71
C ALA A 230 9.00 -3.71 -8.97
N LEU A 231 10.12 -3.06 -8.68
CA LEU A 231 11.21 -3.59 -7.88
C LEU A 231 10.92 -3.60 -6.37
N TYR A 232 10.03 -2.73 -5.90
CA TYR A 232 9.75 -2.51 -4.48
C TYR A 232 9.41 -3.78 -3.69
N PRO A 233 8.57 -4.72 -4.18
CA PRO A 233 8.29 -5.98 -3.49
C PRO A 233 9.52 -6.82 -3.16
N SER A 234 10.54 -6.78 -4.04
CA SER A 234 11.81 -7.50 -3.87
C SER A 234 12.80 -6.72 -3.00
N LEU A 235 12.81 -5.40 -3.08
CA LEU A 235 13.85 -4.56 -2.48
C LEU A 235 13.50 -4.02 -1.09
N CYS A 236 12.22 -3.90 -0.75
CA CYS A 236 11.83 -3.38 0.57
C CYS A 236 12.33 -4.28 1.72
N LEU A 237 12.52 -5.58 1.49
CA LEU A 237 13.09 -6.51 2.48
C LEU A 237 14.49 -6.07 2.95
N PHE A 238 15.26 -5.38 2.10
CA PHE A 238 16.57 -4.84 2.48
C PHE A 238 16.52 -3.79 3.59
N GLU A 239 15.39 -3.13 3.80
CA GLU A 239 15.24 -2.18 4.91
C GLU A 239 15.34 -2.86 6.28
N GLY A 240 15.19 -4.19 6.35
CA GLY A 240 15.49 -5.02 7.51
C GLY A 240 16.94 -5.49 7.59
N THR A 241 17.82 -4.97 6.75
CA THR A 241 19.24 -5.36 6.65
C THR A 241 20.17 -4.16 6.82
N ASN A 242 21.47 -4.41 6.83
CA ASN A 242 22.51 -3.37 6.83
C ASN A 242 22.84 -2.86 5.40
N CYS A 243 22.06 -3.26 4.39
CA CYS A 243 22.16 -2.73 3.03
C CYS A 243 21.25 -1.52 2.85
N GLY A 244 21.70 -0.54 2.09
CA GLY A 244 20.89 0.59 1.66
C GLY A 244 20.10 0.27 0.39
N VAL A 245 18.92 0.88 0.21
CA VAL A 245 18.07 0.75 -0.97
C VAL A 245 18.06 2.02 -1.84
N GLY A 246 19.15 2.74 -1.85
CA GLY A 246 19.31 3.95 -2.66
C GLY A 246 18.54 5.18 -2.15
N ARG A 247 17.97 5.16 -0.94
CA ARG A 247 17.33 6.34 -0.35
C ARG A 247 18.34 7.49 -0.22
N GLY A 248 17.90 8.71 -0.51
CA GLY A 248 18.76 9.89 -0.53
C GLY A 248 19.60 10.05 -1.81
N THR A 249 19.50 9.11 -2.75
CA THR A 249 20.12 9.17 -4.09
C THR A 249 19.07 9.44 -5.18
N PRO A 250 19.45 9.67 -6.44
CA PRO A 250 18.52 9.71 -7.56
C PRO A 250 17.81 8.37 -7.85
N TRP A 251 18.24 7.25 -7.26
CA TRP A 251 17.87 5.88 -7.60
C TRP A 251 17.28 5.07 -6.41
N PRO A 252 16.31 5.61 -5.64
CA PRO A 252 15.72 4.87 -4.54
C PRO A 252 14.94 3.65 -5.08
N PHE A 253 15.15 2.49 -4.45
CA PHE A 253 14.62 1.18 -4.87
C PHE A 253 15.00 0.74 -6.29
N GLU A 254 16.08 1.29 -6.85
CA GLU A 254 16.68 0.84 -8.11
C GLU A 254 18.16 0.42 -7.94
N ILE A 255 18.72 0.62 -6.75
CA ILE A 255 20.05 0.15 -6.36
C ILE A 255 20.01 -0.43 -4.95
N VAL A 256 20.88 -1.42 -4.68
CA VAL A 256 21.16 -1.91 -3.33
C VAL A 256 22.62 -1.71 -3.04
N THR A 257 22.95 -1.13 -1.88
CA THR A 257 24.33 -0.78 -1.52
C THR A 257 24.74 -1.41 -0.20
N TYR A 258 25.99 -1.84 -0.10
CA TYR A 258 26.64 -2.19 1.16
C TYR A 258 28.08 -1.69 1.12
N LYS A 259 28.41 -0.68 1.93
CA LYS A 259 29.71 0.03 1.86
C LYS A 259 29.99 0.50 0.43
N ALA A 260 31.12 0.06 -0.17
CA ALA A 260 31.49 0.39 -1.56
C ALA A 260 30.85 -0.54 -2.61
N ASP A 261 30.20 -1.64 -2.20
CA ASP A 261 29.54 -2.57 -3.13
C ASP A 261 28.15 -2.05 -3.51
N THR A 262 27.82 -2.13 -4.78
CA THR A 262 26.53 -1.68 -5.32
C THR A 262 25.99 -2.73 -6.28
N LEU A 263 24.76 -3.19 -6.01
CA LEU A 263 23.93 -3.92 -6.95
C LEU A 263 23.08 -2.91 -7.71
N ASN A 264 23.40 -2.66 -8.96
CA ASN A 264 22.67 -1.73 -9.82
C ASN A 264 21.55 -2.47 -10.56
N LEU A 265 20.31 -2.04 -10.33
CA LEU A 265 19.10 -2.67 -10.87
C LEU A 265 18.30 -1.74 -11.81
N ARG A 266 18.86 -0.58 -12.19
CA ARG A 266 18.17 0.42 -13.03
C ARG A 266 17.74 -0.09 -14.42
N SER A 267 18.40 -1.13 -14.91
CA SER A 267 18.07 -1.81 -16.17
C SER A 267 17.63 -3.27 -15.96
N ALA A 268 17.34 -3.64 -14.71
CA ALA A 268 16.87 -4.98 -14.43
C ALA A 268 15.47 -5.19 -15.03
N VAL A 269 15.25 -6.34 -15.66
CA VAL A 269 13.92 -6.77 -16.04
C VAL A 269 13.22 -7.24 -14.78
N CYS A 270 12.10 -6.58 -14.43
CA CYS A 270 11.30 -7.00 -13.30
C CYS A 270 10.59 -8.31 -13.67
N PRO A 271 10.60 -9.32 -12.77
CA PRO A 271 9.83 -10.54 -13.00
C PRO A 271 8.33 -10.20 -13.05
N ASP A 272 7.65 -10.62 -14.09
CA ASP A 272 6.24 -10.26 -14.32
C ASP A 272 5.27 -10.85 -13.27
N ASN A 273 5.69 -11.89 -12.52
CA ASN A 273 4.77 -12.65 -11.66
C ASN A 273 5.39 -13.14 -10.34
N ALA A 274 6.50 -12.58 -9.91
CA ALA A 274 7.19 -13.05 -8.72
C ALA A 274 8.07 -11.98 -8.05
N ILE A 275 8.23 -12.08 -6.73
CA ILE A 275 9.29 -11.40 -5.98
C ILE A 275 10.62 -12.05 -6.38
N ASN A 276 11.65 -11.27 -6.68
CA ASN A 276 12.99 -11.79 -6.99
C ASN A 276 13.84 -11.85 -5.73
N LEU A 277 14.01 -13.05 -5.17
CA LEU A 277 14.86 -13.26 -4.00
C LEU A 277 16.36 -13.32 -4.35
N SER A 278 16.73 -13.48 -5.63
CA SER A 278 18.14 -13.57 -6.03
C SER A 278 18.93 -12.33 -5.64
N TYR A 279 18.30 -11.15 -5.63
CA TYR A 279 18.94 -9.91 -5.15
C TYR A 279 19.32 -10.00 -3.67
N LEU A 280 18.41 -10.52 -2.85
CA LEU A 280 18.61 -10.69 -1.40
C LEU A 280 19.70 -11.72 -1.12
N LEU A 281 19.64 -12.89 -1.78
CA LEU A 281 20.61 -13.96 -1.64
C LEU A 281 22.01 -13.52 -2.11
N ARG A 282 22.08 -12.80 -3.23
CA ARG A 282 23.33 -12.26 -3.77
C ARG A 282 23.98 -11.26 -2.82
N MET A 283 23.22 -10.35 -2.23
CA MET A 283 23.78 -9.38 -1.28
C MET A 283 24.12 -10.05 0.06
N PHE A 284 23.34 -11.05 0.49
CA PHE A 284 23.66 -11.84 1.68
C PHE A 284 25.03 -12.52 1.56
N SER A 285 25.37 -13.10 0.39
CA SER A 285 26.68 -13.73 0.14
C SER A 285 27.88 -12.76 0.13
N ARG A 286 27.62 -11.46 -0.12
CA ARG A 286 28.66 -10.42 -0.19
C ARG A 286 28.91 -9.71 1.13
N VAL A 287 27.93 -9.73 2.03
CA VAL A 287 28.03 -9.09 3.34
C VAL A 287 28.69 -10.06 4.33
N PRO A 288 29.63 -9.62 5.19
CA PRO A 288 30.26 -10.50 6.16
C PRO A 288 29.25 -11.25 7.04
N LYS A 289 29.53 -12.52 7.31
CA LYS A 289 28.67 -13.40 8.11
C LYS A 289 28.22 -12.72 9.43
N GLY A 290 26.92 -12.78 9.71
CA GLY A 290 26.31 -12.18 10.91
C GLY A 290 26.15 -10.65 10.86
N LYS A 291 26.49 -10.00 9.73
CA LYS A 291 26.37 -8.54 9.55
C LYS A 291 25.26 -8.13 8.56
N PHE A 292 24.53 -9.06 7.98
CA PHE A 292 23.53 -8.76 6.98
C PHE A 292 22.22 -8.23 7.59
N PHE A 293 21.61 -8.97 8.49
CA PHE A 293 20.32 -8.59 9.11
C PHE A 293 20.49 -7.58 10.24
N LEU A 294 19.55 -6.64 10.36
CA LEU A 294 19.44 -5.78 11.53
C LEU A 294 19.06 -6.60 12.78
N LYS A 295 19.47 -6.11 13.94
CA LYS A 295 19.21 -6.79 15.23
C LYS A 295 17.83 -6.50 15.84
N ASN A 296 17.02 -5.64 15.19
CA ASN A 296 15.74 -5.14 15.70
C ASN A 296 14.53 -5.95 15.20
N ASN A 297 14.72 -7.10 14.58
CA ASN A 297 13.70 -7.96 13.98
C ASN A 297 12.82 -7.25 12.91
N PHE A 298 13.33 -6.18 12.29
CA PHE A 298 12.57 -5.47 11.29
C PHE A 298 12.44 -6.27 9.98
N PHE A 299 13.46 -7.09 9.66
CA PHE A 299 13.39 -8.01 8.53
C PHE A 299 12.22 -8.98 8.67
N GLU A 300 12.03 -9.56 9.84
CA GLU A 300 10.96 -10.51 10.13
C GLU A 300 9.58 -9.84 10.06
N LYS A 301 9.46 -8.57 10.46
CA LYS A 301 8.22 -7.78 10.30
C LYS A 301 7.89 -7.53 8.84
N LEU A 302 8.88 -7.21 8.01
CA LEU A 302 8.71 -7.02 6.57
C LEU A 302 8.37 -8.35 5.89
N ALA A 303 9.12 -9.40 6.16
CA ALA A 303 8.87 -10.74 5.63
C ALA A 303 7.53 -11.32 6.14
N GLY A 304 7.10 -10.93 7.35
CA GLY A 304 5.91 -11.46 8.01
C GLY A 304 6.14 -12.82 8.66
N THR A 305 7.40 -13.27 8.75
CA THR A 305 7.80 -14.56 9.31
C THR A 305 9.29 -14.57 9.63
N SER A 306 9.72 -15.37 10.61
CA SER A 306 11.13 -15.64 10.85
C SER A 306 11.73 -16.67 9.90
N GLN A 307 10.90 -17.42 9.17
CA GLN A 307 11.35 -18.54 8.33
C GLN A 307 12.27 -18.07 7.21
N LEU A 308 11.91 -16.97 6.51
CA LEU A 308 12.69 -16.46 5.38
C LEU A 308 14.15 -16.16 5.79
N ARG A 309 14.37 -15.51 6.94
CA ARG A 309 15.72 -15.26 7.45
C ARG A 309 16.47 -16.56 7.74
N LYS A 310 15.85 -17.51 8.44
CA LYS A 310 16.47 -18.80 8.79
C LYS A 310 16.87 -19.57 7.54
N GLN A 311 16.04 -19.59 6.52
CA GLN A 311 16.29 -20.26 5.24
C GLN A 311 17.47 -19.63 4.50
N ILE A 312 17.55 -18.29 4.47
CA ILE A 312 18.69 -17.56 3.89
C ILE A 312 19.99 -17.90 4.66
N GLU A 313 19.94 -17.88 5.99
CA GLU A 313 21.11 -18.21 6.85
C GLU A 313 21.55 -19.68 6.71
N GLN A 314 20.63 -20.59 6.37
CA GLN A 314 20.88 -21.99 6.07
C GLN A 314 21.39 -22.22 4.65
N GLY A 315 21.36 -21.20 3.78
CA GLY A 315 21.84 -21.28 2.41
C GLY A 315 20.88 -21.97 1.44
N LEU A 316 19.56 -21.96 1.73
CA LEU A 316 18.56 -22.49 0.81
C LEU A 316 18.53 -21.66 -0.49
N THR A 317 18.26 -22.32 -1.60
CA THR A 317 18.04 -21.68 -2.89
C THR A 317 16.71 -20.93 -2.91
N GLU A 318 16.55 -20.00 -3.86
CA GLU A 318 15.29 -19.29 -4.06
C GLU A 318 14.10 -20.25 -4.28
N GLU A 319 14.34 -21.32 -5.00
CA GLU A 319 13.34 -22.34 -5.33
C GLU A 319 12.85 -23.11 -4.09
N GLU A 320 13.79 -23.55 -3.25
CA GLU A 320 13.51 -24.20 -1.97
C GLU A 320 12.75 -23.26 -1.02
N ILE A 321 13.15 -22.00 -0.94
CA ILE A 321 12.48 -21.00 -0.12
C ILE A 321 11.04 -20.80 -0.62
N ARG A 322 10.83 -20.61 -1.92
CA ARG A 322 9.52 -20.42 -2.53
C ARG A 322 8.56 -21.58 -2.28
N ALA A 323 9.06 -22.80 -2.33
CA ALA A 323 8.27 -24.00 -2.07
C ALA A 323 7.59 -23.95 -0.69
N THR A 324 8.24 -23.35 0.32
CA THR A 324 7.76 -23.36 1.70
C THR A 324 6.51 -22.50 1.93
N TRP A 325 6.31 -21.41 1.16
CA TRP A 325 5.13 -20.58 1.35
C TRP A 325 3.96 -20.91 0.41
N GLN A 326 4.15 -21.81 -0.57
CA GLN A 326 3.10 -22.15 -1.55
C GLN A 326 1.78 -22.62 -0.91
N PRO A 327 1.78 -23.48 0.14
CA PRO A 327 0.52 -23.91 0.75
C PRO A 327 -0.31 -22.75 1.32
N ALA A 328 0.34 -21.79 2.02
CA ALA A 328 -0.33 -20.61 2.57
C ALA A 328 -0.77 -19.65 1.45
N LEU A 329 0.07 -19.48 0.44
CA LEU A 329 -0.22 -18.64 -0.72
C LEU A 329 -1.44 -19.17 -1.52
N ASN A 330 -1.56 -20.49 -1.70
CA ASN A 330 -2.69 -21.11 -2.39
C ASN A 330 -3.99 -20.93 -1.60
N ARG A 331 -3.97 -21.05 -0.26
CA ARG A 331 -5.12 -20.73 0.58
C ARG A 331 -5.55 -19.27 0.42
N PHE A 332 -4.59 -18.34 0.46
CA PHE A 332 -4.86 -16.92 0.25
C PHE A 332 -5.45 -16.65 -1.14
N LYS A 333 -4.91 -17.27 -2.21
CA LYS A 333 -5.44 -17.13 -3.57
C LYS A 333 -6.90 -17.55 -3.67
N THR A 334 -7.30 -18.59 -2.93
CA THR A 334 -8.71 -19.04 -2.88
C THR A 334 -9.56 -18.03 -2.11
N LEU A 335 -9.13 -17.62 -0.92
CA LEU A 335 -9.84 -16.66 -0.08
C LEU A 335 -10.05 -15.31 -0.79
N ARG A 336 -9.00 -14.80 -1.41
CA ARG A 336 -9.00 -13.52 -2.14
C ARG A 336 -10.14 -13.41 -3.15
N ARG A 337 -10.49 -14.51 -3.85
CA ARG A 337 -11.51 -14.51 -4.90
C ARG A 337 -12.90 -14.07 -4.41
N CYS A 338 -13.19 -14.24 -3.13
CA CYS A 338 -14.45 -13.83 -2.53
C CYS A 338 -14.64 -12.31 -2.46
N TYR A 339 -13.54 -11.54 -2.61
CA TYR A 339 -13.51 -10.09 -2.40
C TYR A 339 -13.17 -9.29 -3.65
N LEU A 340 -13.02 -9.97 -4.81
CA LEU A 340 -12.67 -9.29 -6.06
C LEU A 340 -13.87 -8.53 -6.63
N ILE A 341 -13.66 -7.27 -6.95
CA ILE A 341 -14.61 -6.40 -7.65
C ILE A 341 -14.35 -6.47 -9.18
N TYR A 342 -13.08 -6.64 -9.56
CA TYR A 342 -12.66 -6.67 -10.95
C TYR A 342 -12.30 -8.09 -11.40
N PRO A 343 -12.41 -8.38 -12.72
CA PRO A 343 -12.07 -9.69 -13.26
C PRO A 343 -10.69 -10.19 -12.82
N ASP A 344 -10.61 -11.47 -12.44
CA ASP A 344 -9.35 -12.12 -12.09
C ASP A 344 -8.70 -12.71 -13.33
N THR A 345 -7.57 -12.13 -13.76
CA THR A 345 -6.81 -12.61 -14.93
C THR A 345 -6.03 -13.89 -14.67
N GLN A 346 -5.86 -14.29 -13.39
CA GLN A 346 -5.14 -15.50 -13.01
C GLN A 346 -5.94 -16.80 -13.25
N THR A 347 -7.20 -16.73 -13.66
CA THR A 347 -8.03 -17.91 -13.93
C THR A 347 -7.86 -18.50 -15.33
N ASN A 348 -7.09 -17.86 -16.21
CA ASN A 348 -6.83 -18.35 -17.59
C ASN A 348 -5.63 -19.28 -17.71
N VAL A 349 -5.26 -20.03 -16.67
CA VAL A 349 -4.46 -21.24 -16.87
C VAL A 349 -5.41 -22.27 -17.51
N LYS A 350 -5.28 -22.44 -18.83
CA LYS A 350 -6.02 -23.42 -19.62
C LYS A 350 -6.06 -24.76 -18.86
N ARG A 351 -7.27 -25.25 -18.67
CA ARG A 351 -7.53 -26.66 -18.34
C ARG A 351 -6.99 -27.56 -19.44
#